data_702a278aae0fc165c9b8c896e6f6d59c
#
_entry.id   702a278aae0fc165c9b8c896e6f6d59c
#
_cell.length_a   1.000
_cell.length_b   1.000
_cell.length_c   1.000
_cell.angle_alpha   90.00
_cell.angle_beta   90.00
_cell.angle_gamma   90.00
#
_symmetry.space_group_name_H-M   'P 1'
#
loop_
_entity.id
_entity.type
_entity.pdbx_description
1 polymer ?
#
loop_
_entity_poly.entity_id
_entity_poly.type
_entity_poly.pdbx_seq_one_letter_code
_entity_poly.pdbx_strand_id
1 'polypeptide(L)'
;NDFIDRNIDSPLNLLTPNLARLIALGGFRKLQPKVNQFLKDPRLQKVYSFQAMYAGVSPQQALAIYAVIAYMDSVNGVFFPKGGMHAVPRALAAAAEKHGVKFVYNSSVTSLEKNGSRVTAAITDKGERYECDAIVMNPDLPVVWKELLGKEPLSIKRLKYSPSCVTLLVGSSKHYDHVAHHNIHFGDSWDGVFDELIKKKTLMSDPSVLVTIPSHDDKSLAPAGKESYYVLFPTPNLDADIDWKKEAPRYRNEMIRVLESRGYEGFGDAIETESMTTPLDWQARGMERGAPFASAHTFFQTGPFRPRNIAAGFDNVVFAGSGTQPGVGVPMVLISGRLAAERIVGPVK
;
A
#
# COMPACT_ATOMS: atom_id res chain seq x y z
N ASN A 1 9.02 15.45 -10.60
CA ASN A 1 8.24 16.09 -9.53
C ASN A 1 6.85 16.57 -9.98
N ASP A 2 6.62 16.88 -11.27
CA ASP A 2 5.38 17.51 -11.78
C ASP A 2 4.10 16.67 -11.57
N PHE A 3 4.20 15.36 -11.34
CA PHE A 3 3.06 14.45 -11.34
C PHE A 3 2.68 13.91 -9.96
N ILE A 4 3.61 13.95 -9.00
CA ILE A 4 3.40 13.33 -7.68
C ILE A 4 3.70 14.28 -6.53
N ASP A 5 4.45 15.34 -6.75
CA ASP A 5 5.07 16.17 -5.71
C ASP A 5 4.38 17.54 -5.53
N ARG A 6 3.13 17.60 -5.93
CA ARG A 6 2.28 18.80 -5.78
C ARG A 6 0.80 18.45 -5.73
N ASN A 7 0.02 19.34 -5.18
CA ASN A 7 -1.43 19.26 -5.18
C ASN A 7 -1.99 19.43 -6.61
N ILE A 8 -2.82 18.49 -7.07
CA ILE A 8 -3.43 18.49 -8.41
C ILE A 8 -4.93 18.68 -8.26
N ASP A 9 -5.40 19.89 -8.52
CA ASP A 9 -6.83 20.24 -8.40
C ASP A 9 -7.58 20.08 -9.71
N SER A 10 -6.88 20.14 -10.84
CA SER A 10 -7.44 19.98 -12.17
C SER A 10 -6.46 19.21 -13.07
N PRO A 11 -6.96 18.39 -14.01
CA PRO A 11 -6.10 17.80 -15.06
C PRO A 11 -5.31 18.85 -15.86
N LEU A 12 -5.81 20.07 -15.96
CA LEU A 12 -5.11 21.18 -16.62
C LEU A 12 -3.79 21.54 -15.93
N ASN A 13 -3.66 21.29 -14.63
CA ASN A 13 -2.41 21.51 -13.90
C ASN A 13 -1.25 20.61 -14.39
N LEU A 14 -1.56 19.56 -15.14
CA LEU A 14 -0.57 18.65 -15.72
C LEU A 14 -0.08 19.07 -17.11
N LEU A 15 -0.64 20.11 -17.72
CA LEU A 15 -0.21 20.62 -19.01
C LEU A 15 1.18 21.28 -18.90
N THR A 16 2.20 20.45 -18.91
CA THR A 16 3.61 20.83 -18.80
C THR A 16 4.42 20.21 -19.93
N PRO A 17 5.60 20.75 -20.26
CA PRO A 17 6.50 20.11 -21.21
C PRO A 17 6.84 18.65 -20.84
N ASN A 18 6.87 18.32 -19.54
CA ASN A 18 7.12 16.97 -19.06
C ASN A 18 5.96 16.02 -19.36
N LEU A 19 4.70 16.50 -19.39
CA LEU A 19 3.59 15.70 -19.86
C LEU A 19 3.76 15.34 -21.36
N ALA A 20 4.14 16.30 -22.19
CA ALA A 20 4.40 16.03 -23.60
C ALA A 20 5.53 15.00 -23.81
N ARG A 21 6.61 15.11 -23.03
CA ARG A 21 7.69 14.11 -23.02
C ARG A 21 7.20 12.73 -22.59
N LEU A 22 6.38 12.67 -21.53
CA LEU A 22 5.82 11.41 -21.04
C LEU A 22 4.90 10.74 -22.08
N ILE A 23 4.10 11.54 -22.80
CA ILE A 23 3.27 11.06 -23.91
C ILE A 23 4.15 10.51 -25.05
N ALA A 24 5.18 11.25 -25.45
CA ALA A 24 6.11 10.84 -26.50
C ALA A 24 6.85 9.53 -26.16
N LEU A 25 7.22 9.34 -24.89
CA LEU A 25 7.82 8.10 -24.38
C LEU A 25 6.81 6.94 -24.27
N GLY A 26 5.52 7.21 -24.47
CA GLY A 26 4.46 6.21 -24.37
C GLY A 26 4.09 5.84 -22.94
N GLY A 27 4.26 6.74 -21.99
CA GLY A 27 3.97 6.51 -20.55
C GLY A 27 2.52 6.11 -20.26
N PHE A 28 1.57 6.50 -21.11
CA PHE A 28 0.15 6.12 -21.00
C PHE A 28 -0.21 4.85 -21.77
N ARG A 29 0.76 4.20 -22.45
CA ARG A 29 0.58 2.86 -23.03
C ARG A 29 0.57 1.81 -21.92
N LYS A 30 0.27 0.55 -22.28
CA LYS A 30 0.29 -0.56 -21.32
C LYS A 30 1.72 -0.98 -20.99
N LEU A 31 1.95 -1.31 -19.70
CA LEU A 31 3.28 -1.64 -19.16
C LEU A 31 3.84 -2.91 -19.81
N GLN A 32 3.11 -4.03 -19.77
CA GLN A 32 3.61 -5.32 -20.27
C GLN A 32 4.02 -5.25 -21.75
N PRO A 33 3.19 -4.72 -22.69
CA PRO A 33 3.63 -4.55 -24.07
C PRO A 33 4.85 -3.65 -24.22
N LYS A 34 4.98 -2.63 -23.35
CA LYS A 34 6.15 -1.73 -23.39
C LYS A 34 7.42 -2.46 -22.95
N VAL A 35 7.35 -3.25 -21.88
CA VAL A 35 8.47 -4.09 -21.41
C VAL A 35 8.90 -5.08 -22.47
N ASN A 36 7.95 -5.73 -23.15
CA ASN A 36 8.21 -6.72 -24.18
C ASN A 36 8.91 -6.15 -25.45
N GLN A 37 8.82 -4.82 -25.65
CA GLN A 37 9.58 -4.15 -26.72
C GLN A 37 11.08 -4.17 -26.48
N PHE A 38 11.50 -4.06 -25.21
CA PHE A 38 12.91 -3.95 -24.82
C PHE A 38 13.50 -5.28 -24.35
N LEU A 39 12.73 -6.10 -23.69
CA LEU A 39 13.17 -7.35 -23.08
C LEU A 39 12.52 -8.54 -23.76
N LYS A 40 13.33 -9.52 -24.18
CA LYS A 40 12.87 -10.74 -24.87
C LYS A 40 12.81 -11.95 -23.94
N ASP A 41 13.66 -11.99 -22.90
CA ASP A 41 13.64 -13.05 -21.91
C ASP A 41 12.39 -12.90 -21.02
N PRO A 42 11.51 -13.92 -20.93
CA PRO A 42 10.29 -13.86 -20.14
C PRO A 42 10.55 -13.68 -18.64
N ARG A 43 11.69 -14.12 -18.12
CA ARG A 43 12.09 -13.90 -16.73
C ARG A 43 12.33 -12.41 -16.46
N LEU A 44 13.05 -11.73 -17.37
CA LEU A 44 13.26 -10.28 -17.26
C LEU A 44 11.97 -9.51 -17.45
N GLN A 45 11.07 -9.99 -18.32
CA GLN A 45 9.74 -9.37 -18.47
C GLN A 45 8.96 -9.40 -17.14
N LYS A 46 9.01 -10.49 -16.36
CA LYS A 46 8.42 -10.57 -15.03
C LYS A 46 9.07 -9.56 -14.08
N VAL A 47 10.40 -9.53 -14.02
CA VAL A 47 11.18 -8.63 -13.14
C VAL A 47 10.86 -7.15 -13.38
N TYR A 48 10.64 -6.74 -14.64
CA TYR A 48 10.39 -5.33 -14.98
C TYR A 48 8.90 -4.99 -15.18
N SER A 49 8.00 -5.87 -14.76
CA SER A 49 6.55 -5.62 -14.83
C SER A 49 5.78 -5.96 -13.55
N PHE A 50 6.33 -6.76 -12.65
CA PHE A 50 5.63 -7.16 -11.42
C PHE A 50 5.23 -5.98 -10.54
N GLN A 51 5.93 -4.87 -10.61
CA GLN A 51 5.65 -3.64 -9.86
C GLN A 51 4.24 -3.08 -10.13
N ALA A 52 3.57 -3.52 -11.18
CA ALA A 52 2.16 -3.24 -11.41
C ALA A 52 1.27 -3.69 -10.24
N MET A 53 1.67 -4.76 -9.52
CA MET A 53 0.98 -5.24 -8.32
C MET A 53 0.95 -4.18 -7.21
N TYR A 54 2.00 -3.38 -7.07
CA TYR A 54 2.04 -2.27 -6.11
C TYR A 54 0.99 -1.21 -6.40
N ALA A 55 0.62 -1.08 -7.67
CA ALA A 55 -0.47 -0.20 -8.12
C ALA A 55 -1.86 -0.87 -8.07
N GLY A 56 -1.95 -2.13 -7.62
CA GLY A 56 -3.19 -2.90 -7.52
C GLY A 56 -3.80 -3.29 -8.88
N VAL A 57 -2.97 -3.41 -9.93
CA VAL A 57 -3.38 -3.77 -11.29
C VAL A 57 -2.45 -4.82 -11.88
N SER A 58 -2.91 -5.54 -12.90
CA SER A 58 -2.03 -6.46 -13.63
C SER A 58 -1.04 -5.69 -14.53
N PRO A 59 0.12 -6.28 -14.88
CA PRO A 59 1.06 -5.70 -15.85
C PRO A 59 0.41 -5.35 -17.20
N GLN A 60 -0.57 -6.14 -17.62
CA GLN A 60 -1.32 -5.93 -18.87
C GLN A 60 -2.28 -4.73 -18.80
N GLN A 61 -2.72 -4.35 -17.61
CA GLN A 61 -3.64 -3.23 -17.37
C GLN A 61 -2.91 -1.97 -16.92
N ALA A 62 -1.77 -2.10 -16.25
CA ALA A 62 -0.97 -1.00 -15.75
C ALA A 62 -0.52 -0.05 -16.88
N LEU A 63 -0.38 1.21 -16.55
CA LEU A 63 0.23 2.19 -17.44
C LEU A 63 1.76 2.06 -17.42
N ALA A 64 2.40 2.31 -18.57
CA ALA A 64 3.86 2.23 -18.67
C ALA A 64 4.61 3.25 -17.81
N ILE A 65 3.94 4.29 -17.32
CA ILE A 65 4.51 5.23 -16.34
C ILE A 65 4.98 4.51 -15.06
N TYR A 66 4.36 3.37 -14.71
CA TYR A 66 4.77 2.58 -13.54
C TYR A 66 6.13 1.87 -13.71
N ALA A 67 6.72 1.87 -14.92
CA ALA A 67 8.11 1.46 -15.12
C ALA A 67 9.11 2.32 -14.29
N VAL A 68 8.70 3.49 -13.82
CA VAL A 68 9.49 4.31 -12.89
C VAL A 68 9.79 3.56 -11.58
N ILE A 69 8.91 2.67 -11.15
CA ILE A 69 9.13 1.87 -9.93
C ILE A 69 10.28 0.88 -10.18
N ALA A 70 10.29 0.20 -11.33
CA ALA A 70 11.40 -0.68 -11.70
C ALA A 70 12.74 0.07 -11.79
N TYR A 71 12.75 1.32 -12.24
CA TYR A 71 13.94 2.18 -12.21
C TYR A 71 14.37 2.49 -10.77
N MET A 72 13.44 2.80 -9.90
CA MET A 72 13.73 3.07 -8.48
C MET A 72 14.31 1.82 -7.79
N ASP A 73 13.74 0.65 -8.05
CA ASP A 73 14.19 -0.60 -7.45
C ASP A 73 15.59 -1.02 -7.94
N SER A 74 15.89 -0.84 -9.22
CA SER A 74 17.11 -1.41 -9.84
C SER A 74 18.25 -0.41 -10.03
N VAL A 75 17.98 0.89 -10.10
CA VAL A 75 18.99 1.93 -10.37
C VAL A 75 19.17 2.88 -9.19
N ASN A 76 18.08 3.39 -8.61
CA ASN A 76 18.14 4.29 -7.45
C ASN A 76 18.47 3.55 -6.15
N GLY A 77 18.09 2.29 -6.05
CA GLY A 77 18.26 1.44 -4.88
C GLY A 77 17.11 1.55 -3.88
N VAL A 78 16.96 0.47 -3.11
CA VAL A 78 16.02 0.35 -2.00
C VAL A 78 16.81 0.24 -0.70
N PHE A 79 16.43 1.02 0.30
CA PHE A 79 17.13 1.09 1.57
C PHE A 79 16.25 0.53 2.68
N PHE A 80 16.83 -0.32 3.51
CA PHE A 80 16.18 -0.84 4.69
C PHE A 80 16.70 -0.10 5.94
N PRO A 81 15.83 0.50 6.77
CA PRO A 81 16.28 1.27 7.93
C PRO A 81 16.81 0.34 9.02
N LYS A 82 17.94 0.70 9.63
CA LYS A 82 18.47 0.01 10.80
C LYS A 82 17.43 0.00 11.93
N GLY A 83 17.24 -1.15 12.54
CA GLY A 83 16.20 -1.35 13.55
C GLY A 83 14.81 -1.67 12.97
N GLY A 84 14.73 -1.96 11.67
CA GLY A 84 13.51 -2.39 10.97
C GLY A 84 12.64 -1.24 10.47
N MET A 85 11.62 -1.57 9.70
CA MET A 85 10.72 -0.58 9.07
C MET A 85 10.00 0.33 10.07
N HIS A 86 9.76 -0.15 11.30
CA HIS A 86 9.12 0.66 12.35
C HIS A 86 10.01 1.83 12.83
N ALA A 87 11.31 1.82 12.55
CA ALA A 87 12.20 2.93 12.84
C ALA A 87 11.79 4.22 12.10
N VAL A 88 11.20 4.11 10.90
CA VAL A 88 10.74 5.28 10.12
C VAL A 88 9.63 6.05 10.82
N PRO A 89 8.46 5.47 11.17
CA PRO A 89 7.41 6.20 11.87
C PRO A 89 7.85 6.66 13.25
N ARG A 90 8.71 5.92 13.97
CA ARG A 90 9.27 6.38 15.25
C ARG A 90 10.13 7.62 15.11
N ALA A 91 10.99 7.66 14.09
CA ALA A 91 11.84 8.83 13.83
C ALA A 91 11.00 10.07 13.45
N LEU A 92 9.95 9.88 12.65
CA LEU A 92 9.02 10.95 12.29
C LEU A 92 8.25 11.46 13.51
N ALA A 93 7.74 10.56 14.37
CA ALA A 93 7.06 10.93 15.60
C ALA A 93 7.99 11.73 16.53
N ALA A 94 9.21 11.24 16.75
CA ALA A 94 10.19 11.94 17.57
C ALA A 94 10.58 13.34 17.02
N ALA A 95 10.64 13.47 15.70
CA ALA A 95 10.84 14.77 15.06
C ALA A 95 9.65 15.70 15.27
N ALA A 96 8.42 15.19 15.13
CA ALA A 96 7.19 15.95 15.34
C ALA A 96 7.06 16.43 16.81
N GLU A 97 7.36 15.57 17.77
CA GLU A 97 7.36 15.94 19.21
C GLU A 97 8.32 17.09 19.52
N LYS A 98 9.51 17.10 18.91
CA LYS A 98 10.47 18.23 19.04
C LYS A 98 9.91 19.56 18.54
N HIS A 99 8.92 19.52 17.67
CA HIS A 99 8.20 20.69 17.17
C HIS A 99 6.84 20.93 17.85
N GLY A 100 6.61 20.30 19.00
CA GLY A 100 5.45 20.56 19.85
C GLY A 100 4.20 19.75 19.48
N VAL A 101 4.29 18.76 18.58
CA VAL A 101 3.17 17.86 18.30
C VAL A 101 2.90 16.97 19.50
N LYS A 102 1.64 16.88 19.89
CA LYS A 102 1.17 16.00 20.97
C LYS A 102 0.54 14.76 20.37
N PHE A 103 1.01 13.57 20.77
CA PHE A 103 0.43 12.30 20.41
C PHE A 103 -0.51 11.82 21.51
N VAL A 104 -1.75 11.52 21.16
CA VAL A 104 -2.75 10.93 22.07
C VAL A 104 -3.03 9.52 21.56
N TYR A 105 -2.46 8.53 22.23
CA TYR A 105 -2.62 7.12 21.88
C TYR A 105 -3.83 6.51 22.59
N ASN A 106 -4.30 5.36 22.07
CA ASN A 106 -5.45 4.63 22.61
C ASN A 106 -6.71 5.51 22.73
N SER A 107 -6.93 6.40 21.78
CA SER A 107 -8.05 7.32 21.69
C SER A 107 -8.56 7.35 20.26
N SER A 108 -9.66 6.66 19.99
CA SER A 108 -10.28 6.61 18.68
C SER A 108 -11.26 7.77 18.51
N VAL A 109 -11.15 8.53 17.42
CA VAL A 109 -12.14 9.55 17.07
C VAL A 109 -13.41 8.85 16.58
N THR A 110 -14.52 9.08 17.26
CA THR A 110 -15.82 8.44 16.98
C THR A 110 -16.84 9.40 16.36
N SER A 111 -16.63 10.70 16.53
CA SER A 111 -17.53 11.72 15.94
C SER A 111 -16.83 13.06 15.76
N LEU A 112 -17.45 13.93 14.97
CA LEU A 112 -16.99 15.29 14.71
C LEU A 112 -18.08 16.29 14.99
N GLU A 113 -17.75 17.37 15.71
CA GLU A 113 -18.60 18.55 15.78
C GLU A 113 -18.44 19.39 14.51
N LYS A 114 -19.55 19.88 13.99
CA LYS A 114 -19.60 20.61 12.72
C LYS A 114 -20.42 21.87 12.89
N ASN A 115 -19.93 22.95 12.28
CA ASN A 115 -20.69 24.19 12.09
C ASN A 115 -20.72 24.52 10.60
N GLY A 116 -21.84 24.20 9.94
CA GLY A 116 -21.95 24.28 8.48
C GLY A 116 -20.94 23.35 7.78
N SER A 117 -20.09 23.92 6.95
CA SER A 117 -19.02 23.23 6.20
C SER A 117 -17.73 23.05 7.00
N ARG A 118 -17.66 23.50 8.26
CA ARG A 118 -16.44 23.41 9.08
C ARG A 118 -16.59 22.38 10.18
N VAL A 119 -15.55 21.56 10.35
CA VAL A 119 -15.32 20.75 11.55
C VAL A 119 -14.71 21.65 12.61
N THR A 120 -15.27 21.65 13.81
CA THR A 120 -14.83 22.49 14.92
C THR A 120 -14.18 21.71 16.05
N ALA A 121 -14.50 20.43 16.17
CA ALA A 121 -13.83 19.54 17.12
C ALA A 121 -13.93 18.07 16.72
N ALA A 122 -13.00 17.26 17.21
CA ALA A 122 -13.04 15.80 17.18
C ALA A 122 -13.39 15.27 18.58
N ILE A 123 -14.25 14.26 18.66
CA ILE A 123 -14.67 13.59 19.88
C ILE A 123 -14.15 12.17 19.85
N THR A 124 -13.52 11.74 20.95
CA THR A 124 -12.98 10.38 21.08
C THR A 124 -13.99 9.40 21.71
N ASP A 125 -13.66 8.13 21.65
CA ASP A 125 -14.38 7.03 22.33
C ASP A 125 -14.42 7.17 23.86
N LYS A 126 -13.55 8.02 24.42
CA LYS A 126 -13.52 8.36 25.85
C LYS A 126 -14.33 9.62 26.20
N GLY A 127 -14.96 10.24 25.21
CA GLY A 127 -15.68 11.49 25.36
C GLY A 127 -14.78 12.74 25.43
N GLU A 128 -13.48 12.59 25.18
CA GLU A 128 -12.56 13.73 25.13
C GLU A 128 -12.83 14.55 23.87
N ARG A 129 -12.78 15.88 24.02
CA ARG A 129 -13.07 16.83 22.95
C ARG A 129 -11.82 17.63 22.59
N TYR A 130 -11.44 17.57 21.33
CA TYR A 130 -10.28 18.27 20.77
C TYR A 130 -10.76 19.31 19.74
N GLU A 131 -10.66 20.60 20.08
CA GLU A 131 -10.96 21.70 19.17
C GLU A 131 -9.91 21.78 18.05
N CYS A 132 -10.35 22.16 16.86
CA CYS A 132 -9.47 22.29 15.73
C CYS A 132 -9.92 23.36 14.71
N ASP A 133 -8.96 24.09 14.15
CA ASP A 133 -9.16 24.99 13.01
C ASP A 133 -9.17 24.24 11.69
N ALA A 134 -8.42 23.16 11.60
CA ALA A 134 -8.36 22.23 10.47
C ALA A 134 -8.10 20.82 10.97
N ILE A 135 -8.54 19.83 10.19
CA ILE A 135 -8.36 18.42 10.52
C ILE A 135 -7.81 17.64 9.33
N VAL A 136 -6.81 16.80 9.57
CA VAL A 136 -6.27 15.86 8.60
C VAL A 136 -6.77 14.46 8.93
N MET A 137 -7.47 13.85 7.98
CA MET A 137 -8.01 12.48 8.08
C MET A 137 -7.05 11.51 7.41
N ASN A 138 -6.61 10.49 8.15
CA ASN A 138 -5.69 9.47 7.64
C ASN A 138 -6.31 8.06 7.47
N PRO A 139 -7.45 7.68 8.10
CA PRO A 139 -8.11 6.43 7.78
C PRO A 139 -8.52 6.34 6.31
N ASP A 140 -8.85 5.15 5.83
CA ASP A 140 -9.27 4.95 4.44
C ASP A 140 -10.50 5.79 4.09
N LEU A 141 -10.54 6.36 2.89
CA LEU A 141 -11.54 7.36 2.49
C LEU A 141 -12.99 6.92 2.71
N PRO A 142 -13.42 5.70 2.28
CA PRO A 142 -14.80 5.28 2.52
C PRO A 142 -15.14 5.16 4.01
N VAL A 143 -14.18 4.73 4.83
CA VAL A 143 -14.34 4.62 6.29
C VAL A 143 -14.57 6.00 6.90
N VAL A 144 -13.72 6.98 6.56
CA VAL A 144 -13.89 8.37 7.02
C VAL A 144 -15.25 8.94 6.63
N TRP A 145 -15.68 8.72 5.38
CA TRP A 145 -16.97 9.23 4.94
C TRP A 145 -18.15 8.56 5.65
N LYS A 146 -18.12 7.24 5.81
CA LYS A 146 -19.21 6.49 6.45
C LYS A 146 -19.32 6.80 7.95
N GLU A 147 -18.19 6.88 8.64
CA GLU A 147 -18.15 6.93 10.10
C GLU A 147 -18.12 8.37 10.65
N LEU A 148 -17.45 9.30 9.97
CA LEU A 148 -17.18 10.63 10.52
C LEU A 148 -17.79 11.77 9.72
N LEU A 149 -17.70 11.77 8.40
CA LEU A 149 -18.13 12.92 7.59
C LEU A 149 -19.61 12.86 7.20
N GLY A 150 -20.18 11.66 7.07
CA GLY A 150 -21.60 11.46 6.74
C GLY A 150 -21.77 10.78 5.37
N LYS A 151 -22.59 11.35 4.48
CA LYS A 151 -22.91 10.69 3.21
C LYS A 151 -21.71 10.58 2.28
N GLU A 152 -21.32 9.36 1.97
CA GLU A 152 -20.24 9.04 1.06
C GLU A 152 -20.53 9.56 -0.37
N PRO A 153 -19.62 10.36 -0.98
CA PRO A 153 -19.78 10.81 -2.36
C PRO A 153 -19.75 9.63 -3.35
N LEU A 154 -20.49 9.76 -4.46
CA LEU A 154 -20.52 8.71 -5.49
C LEU A 154 -19.14 8.41 -6.09
N SER A 155 -18.28 9.41 -6.15
CA SER A 155 -16.88 9.23 -6.61
C SER A 155 -16.08 8.31 -5.69
N ILE A 156 -16.32 8.35 -4.38
CA ILE A 156 -15.69 7.46 -3.40
C ILE A 156 -16.35 6.10 -3.41
N LYS A 157 -17.69 6.04 -3.38
CA LYS A 157 -18.45 4.78 -3.40
C LYS A 157 -18.13 3.89 -4.61
N ARG A 158 -17.74 4.48 -5.75
CA ARG A 158 -17.44 3.77 -6.99
C ARG A 158 -15.96 3.38 -7.15
N LEU A 159 -15.12 3.65 -6.16
CA LEU A 159 -13.71 3.28 -6.21
C LEU A 159 -13.55 1.76 -6.34
N LYS A 160 -12.69 1.38 -7.27
CA LYS A 160 -12.21 0.00 -7.41
C LYS A 160 -11.01 -0.18 -6.48
N TYR A 161 -11.13 -1.12 -5.57
CA TYR A 161 -10.07 -1.42 -4.63
C TYR A 161 -9.02 -2.36 -5.24
N SER A 162 -7.80 -2.24 -4.76
CA SER A 162 -6.71 -3.16 -5.10
C SER A 162 -7.02 -4.58 -4.58
N PRO A 163 -6.35 -5.60 -5.10
CA PRO A 163 -6.25 -6.87 -4.40
C PRO A 163 -5.74 -6.66 -2.97
N SER A 164 -6.00 -7.64 -2.13
CA SER A 164 -5.49 -7.73 -0.77
C SER A 164 -4.23 -8.59 -0.71
N CYS A 165 -3.83 -8.94 0.49
CA CYS A 165 -2.79 -9.92 0.74
C CYS A 165 -3.04 -10.65 2.06
N VAL A 166 -2.51 -11.87 2.13
CA VAL A 166 -2.23 -12.52 3.40
C VAL A 166 -0.76 -12.32 3.72
N THR A 167 -0.47 -11.91 4.94
CA THR A 167 0.89 -11.85 5.46
C THR A 167 1.08 -12.87 6.57
N LEU A 168 2.24 -13.53 6.56
CA LEU A 168 2.68 -14.43 7.62
C LEU A 168 4.00 -13.90 8.16
N LEU A 169 4.00 -13.46 9.42
CA LEU A 169 5.19 -13.08 10.16
C LEU A 169 5.68 -14.30 10.93
N VAL A 170 6.93 -14.64 10.78
CA VAL A 170 7.49 -15.87 11.37
C VAL A 170 8.80 -15.58 12.08
N GLY A 171 8.91 -16.08 13.31
CA GLY A 171 10.19 -16.31 13.98
C GLY A 171 10.59 -17.78 13.79
N SER A 172 11.76 -18.00 13.23
CA SER A 172 12.22 -19.33 12.82
C SER A 172 13.60 -19.66 13.40
N SER A 173 13.83 -20.92 13.70
CA SER A 173 15.15 -21.45 14.07
C SER A 173 16.03 -21.75 12.85
N LYS A 174 15.52 -21.58 11.62
CA LYS A 174 16.22 -21.95 10.39
C LYS A 174 16.69 -20.74 9.60
N HIS A 175 17.90 -20.81 9.09
CA HIS A 175 18.53 -19.88 8.20
C HIS A 175 18.73 -20.52 6.82
N TYR A 176 18.67 -19.70 5.75
CA TYR A 176 18.90 -20.14 4.37
C TYR A 176 19.95 -19.23 3.73
N ASP A 177 21.14 -19.81 3.42
CA ASP A 177 22.29 -19.06 2.89
C ASP A 177 22.13 -18.60 1.44
N HIS A 178 21.22 -19.21 0.70
CA HIS A 178 21.02 -18.97 -0.74
C HIS A 178 20.01 -17.86 -1.06
N VAL A 179 19.39 -17.26 -0.04
CA VAL A 179 18.40 -16.20 -0.21
C VAL A 179 18.92 -14.84 0.23
N ALA A 180 18.39 -13.78 -0.34
CA ALA A 180 18.73 -12.40 0.03
C ALA A 180 17.79 -11.87 1.12
N HIS A 181 18.08 -10.66 1.61
CA HIS A 181 17.19 -9.93 2.51
C HIS A 181 15.76 -9.83 1.97
N HIS A 182 15.60 -9.59 0.66
CA HIS A 182 14.31 -9.42 0.02
C HIS A 182 14.23 -10.24 -1.26
N ASN A 183 13.28 -11.16 -1.30
CA ASN A 183 13.14 -12.13 -2.37
C ASN A 183 11.73 -12.07 -2.94
N ILE A 184 11.62 -12.18 -4.26
CA ILE A 184 10.34 -12.41 -4.94
C ILE A 184 10.49 -13.69 -5.76
N HIS A 185 9.66 -14.67 -5.44
CA HIS A 185 9.58 -15.92 -6.18
C HIS A 185 8.40 -15.85 -7.13
N PHE A 186 8.69 -15.81 -8.42
CA PHE A 186 7.64 -15.79 -9.44
C PHE A 186 7.10 -17.19 -9.70
N GLY A 187 5.78 -17.30 -9.84
CA GLY A 187 5.14 -18.48 -10.40
C GLY A 187 5.45 -18.63 -11.90
N ASP A 188 5.23 -19.81 -12.43
CA ASP A 188 5.39 -20.09 -13.87
C ASP A 188 4.27 -19.44 -14.67
N SER A 189 3.03 -19.54 -14.17
CA SER A 189 1.87 -18.87 -14.73
C SER A 189 1.91 -17.37 -14.40
N TRP A 190 2.09 -16.53 -15.44
CA TRP A 190 2.19 -15.09 -15.22
C TRP A 190 0.85 -14.38 -15.49
N ASP A 191 0.27 -14.55 -16.66
CA ASP A 191 -0.96 -13.84 -17.03
C ASP A 191 -2.19 -14.42 -16.31
N GLY A 192 -2.27 -15.75 -16.19
CA GLY A 192 -3.39 -16.46 -15.60
C GLY A 192 -3.66 -16.11 -14.15
N VAL A 193 -2.61 -15.96 -13.34
CA VAL A 193 -2.73 -15.67 -11.91
C VAL A 193 -3.26 -14.26 -11.63
N PHE A 194 -2.97 -13.27 -12.49
CA PHE A 194 -3.59 -11.94 -12.38
C PHE A 194 -5.07 -11.96 -12.73
N ASP A 195 -5.48 -12.78 -13.68
CA ASP A 195 -6.89 -12.96 -14.01
C ASP A 195 -7.65 -13.67 -12.87
N GLU A 196 -7.04 -14.67 -12.24
CA GLU A 196 -7.57 -15.29 -11.03
C GLU A 196 -7.77 -14.26 -9.92
N LEU A 197 -6.72 -13.53 -9.57
CA LEU A 197 -6.71 -12.58 -8.48
C LEU A 197 -7.68 -11.40 -8.70
N ILE A 198 -7.68 -10.80 -9.88
CA ILE A 198 -8.36 -9.51 -10.13
C ILE A 198 -9.73 -9.67 -10.77
N LYS A 199 -9.88 -10.59 -11.75
CA LYS A 199 -11.13 -10.76 -12.51
C LYS A 199 -12.03 -11.84 -11.91
N LYS A 200 -11.48 -13.03 -11.69
CA LYS A 200 -12.22 -14.16 -11.12
C LYS A 200 -12.41 -14.04 -9.60
N LYS A 201 -11.54 -13.24 -8.95
CA LYS A 201 -11.52 -13.06 -7.49
C LYS A 201 -11.35 -14.38 -6.75
N THR A 202 -10.44 -15.21 -7.23
CA THR A 202 -10.04 -16.47 -6.61
C THR A 202 -8.60 -16.40 -6.13
N LEU A 203 -8.23 -17.30 -5.25
CA LEU A 203 -6.83 -17.49 -4.86
C LEU A 203 -6.00 -17.88 -6.08
N MET A 204 -4.73 -17.47 -6.09
CA MET A 204 -3.81 -17.78 -7.18
C MET A 204 -3.44 -19.25 -7.16
N SER A 205 -3.58 -19.94 -8.30
CA SER A 205 -3.24 -21.37 -8.44
C SER A 205 -1.70 -21.59 -8.45
N ASP A 206 -0.95 -20.60 -8.90
CA ASP A 206 0.52 -20.58 -8.91
C ASP A 206 1.02 -19.21 -8.43
N PRO A 207 1.03 -18.96 -7.11
CA PRO A 207 1.27 -17.63 -6.57
C PRO A 207 2.72 -17.18 -6.76
N SER A 208 2.87 -15.91 -7.15
CA SER A 208 4.13 -15.19 -6.94
C SER A 208 4.13 -14.65 -5.53
N VAL A 209 5.23 -14.85 -4.80
CA VAL A 209 5.31 -14.59 -3.37
C VAL A 209 6.50 -13.71 -3.02
N LEU A 210 6.34 -12.90 -1.99
CA LEU A 210 7.39 -12.05 -1.46
C LEU A 210 7.83 -12.58 -0.09
N VAL A 211 9.15 -12.68 0.09
CA VAL A 211 9.77 -13.05 1.36
C VAL A 211 10.83 -12.02 1.71
N THR A 212 10.65 -11.33 2.81
CA THR A 212 11.66 -10.44 3.39
C THR A 212 12.19 -11.03 4.68
N ILE A 213 13.51 -11.01 4.84
CA ILE A 213 14.21 -11.55 6.00
C ILE A 213 14.96 -10.38 6.67
N PRO A 214 14.28 -9.59 7.52
CA PRO A 214 14.89 -8.38 8.10
C PRO A 214 16.14 -8.68 8.92
N SER A 215 16.19 -9.81 9.60
CA SER A 215 17.32 -10.26 10.39
C SER A 215 18.53 -10.72 9.55
N HIS A 216 18.38 -10.87 8.23
CA HIS A 216 19.50 -11.20 7.34
C HIS A 216 20.61 -10.15 7.45
N ASP A 217 20.28 -8.87 7.35
CA ASP A 217 21.22 -7.76 7.40
C ASP A 217 21.27 -7.05 8.76
N ASP A 218 20.18 -7.08 9.52
CA ASP A 218 20.13 -6.51 10.86
C ASP A 218 19.86 -7.58 11.91
N LYS A 219 20.92 -8.14 12.46
CA LYS A 219 20.84 -9.22 13.46
C LYS A 219 20.15 -8.82 14.77
N SER A 220 19.88 -7.52 14.98
CA SER A 220 19.10 -7.07 16.15
C SER A 220 17.59 -7.37 16.04
N LEU A 221 17.13 -7.80 14.86
CA LEU A 221 15.72 -8.06 14.56
C LEU A 221 15.29 -9.52 14.79
N ALA A 222 16.19 -10.34 15.30
CA ALA A 222 15.88 -11.69 15.76
C ALA A 222 16.81 -12.07 16.93
N PRO A 223 16.44 -13.03 17.80
CA PRO A 223 17.37 -13.62 18.78
C PRO A 223 18.57 -14.28 18.11
N ALA A 224 19.66 -14.43 18.85
CA ALA A 224 20.88 -15.09 18.34
C ALA A 224 20.57 -16.48 17.78
N GLY A 225 21.03 -16.76 16.55
CA GLY A 225 20.78 -18.01 15.85
C GLY A 225 19.37 -18.22 15.32
N LYS A 226 18.53 -17.17 15.35
CA LYS A 226 17.17 -17.19 14.83
C LYS A 226 17.03 -16.19 13.68
N GLU A 227 15.95 -16.35 12.90
CA GLU A 227 15.61 -15.43 11.81
C GLU A 227 14.15 -14.97 11.91
N SER A 228 13.90 -13.75 11.43
CA SER A 228 12.55 -13.21 11.26
C SER A 228 12.19 -13.17 9.78
N TYR A 229 11.01 -13.67 9.44
CA TYR A 229 10.49 -13.69 8.08
C TYR A 229 9.19 -12.89 7.99
N TYR A 230 9.11 -12.04 6.99
CA TYR A 230 7.88 -11.42 6.53
C TYR A 230 7.52 -12.04 5.18
N VAL A 231 6.44 -12.78 5.15
CA VAL A 231 5.96 -13.48 3.94
C VAL A 231 4.66 -12.84 3.50
N LEU A 232 4.56 -12.52 2.22
CA LEU A 232 3.35 -11.93 1.64
C LEU A 232 2.90 -12.71 0.41
N PHE A 233 1.64 -13.13 0.44
CA PHE A 233 0.93 -13.73 -0.68
C PHE A 233 -0.20 -12.81 -1.13
N PRO A 234 -0.25 -12.38 -2.39
CA PRO A 234 -1.37 -11.63 -2.92
C PRO A 234 -2.65 -12.47 -2.87
N THR A 235 -3.74 -11.86 -2.47
CA THR A 235 -5.07 -12.50 -2.43
C THR A 235 -6.13 -11.53 -2.95
N PRO A 236 -7.30 -12.00 -3.37
CA PRO A 236 -8.43 -11.11 -3.60
C PRO A 236 -8.78 -10.33 -2.33
N ASN A 237 -9.34 -9.14 -2.51
CA ASN A 237 -9.96 -8.40 -1.42
C ASN A 237 -11.33 -9.02 -1.05
N LEU A 238 -12.02 -8.45 -0.07
CA LEU A 238 -13.29 -8.96 0.43
C LEU A 238 -14.50 -8.79 -0.52
N ASP A 239 -14.27 -8.34 -1.76
CA ASP A 239 -15.27 -8.49 -2.83
C ASP A 239 -15.34 -9.93 -3.36
N ALA A 240 -14.39 -10.78 -2.99
CA ALA A 240 -14.41 -12.21 -3.30
C ALA A 240 -15.26 -12.99 -2.29
N ASP A 241 -15.90 -14.03 -2.77
CA ASP A 241 -16.66 -14.98 -1.93
C ASP A 241 -15.70 -16.03 -1.33
N ILE A 242 -14.87 -15.58 -0.37
CA ILE A 242 -13.91 -16.43 0.35
C ILE A 242 -14.22 -16.32 1.84
N ASP A 243 -14.61 -17.43 2.47
CA ASP A 243 -14.77 -17.52 3.92
C ASP A 243 -13.40 -17.62 4.61
N TRP A 244 -12.77 -16.48 4.89
CA TRP A 244 -11.46 -16.42 5.50
C TRP A 244 -11.40 -17.06 6.89
N LYS A 245 -12.50 -17.18 7.61
CA LYS A 245 -12.51 -17.88 8.91
C LYS A 245 -12.24 -19.38 8.75
N LYS A 246 -12.71 -19.97 7.66
CA LYS A 246 -12.46 -21.38 7.31
C LYS A 246 -11.19 -21.55 6.49
N GLU A 247 -10.94 -20.61 5.58
CA GLU A 247 -9.86 -20.72 4.60
C GLU A 247 -8.47 -20.44 5.21
N ALA A 248 -8.35 -19.56 6.21
CA ALA A 248 -7.08 -19.12 6.74
C ALA A 248 -6.13 -20.26 7.19
N PRO A 249 -6.58 -21.28 7.96
CA PRO A 249 -5.69 -22.37 8.36
C PRO A 249 -5.20 -23.20 7.17
N ARG A 250 -6.07 -23.46 6.19
CA ARG A 250 -5.73 -24.19 4.96
C ARG A 250 -4.72 -23.38 4.14
N TYR A 251 -4.99 -22.09 3.97
CA TYR A 251 -4.12 -21.19 3.18
C TYR A 251 -2.76 -21.00 3.84
N ARG A 252 -2.70 -20.93 5.16
CA ARG A 252 -1.41 -20.92 5.91
C ARG A 252 -0.56 -22.15 5.55
N ASN A 253 -1.14 -23.34 5.55
CA ASN A 253 -0.43 -24.56 5.18
C ASN A 253 0.01 -24.55 3.71
N GLU A 254 -0.82 -24.01 2.83
CA GLU A 254 -0.48 -23.83 1.42
C GLU A 254 0.68 -22.85 1.25
N MET A 255 0.70 -21.73 2.00
CA MET A 255 1.82 -20.78 1.98
C MET A 255 3.14 -21.48 2.35
N ILE A 256 3.15 -22.28 3.40
CA ILE A 256 4.34 -23.04 3.82
C ILE A 256 4.76 -24.02 2.72
N ARG A 257 3.82 -24.81 2.19
CA ARG A 257 4.11 -25.76 1.10
C ARG A 257 4.72 -25.06 -0.12
N VAL A 258 4.21 -23.89 -0.50
CA VAL A 258 4.75 -23.10 -1.61
C VAL A 258 6.16 -22.62 -1.28
N LEU A 259 6.43 -22.11 -0.08
CA LEU A 259 7.76 -21.68 0.33
C LEU A 259 8.76 -22.84 0.26
N GLU A 260 8.40 -23.99 0.80
CA GLU A 260 9.26 -25.19 0.77
C GLU A 260 9.58 -25.62 -0.66
N SER A 261 8.60 -25.54 -1.56
CA SER A 261 8.82 -25.81 -2.99
C SER A 261 9.71 -24.76 -3.70
N ARG A 262 9.91 -23.60 -3.10
CA ARG A 262 10.73 -22.49 -3.61
C ARG A 262 12.11 -22.39 -2.93
N GLY A 263 12.55 -23.45 -2.24
CA GLY A 263 13.87 -23.56 -1.66
C GLY A 263 13.95 -23.27 -0.16
N TYR A 264 12.83 -23.07 0.53
CA TYR A 264 12.79 -22.94 1.99
C TYR A 264 12.48 -24.29 2.66
N GLU A 265 13.28 -25.31 2.36
CA GLU A 265 13.07 -26.68 2.83
C GLU A 265 12.98 -26.75 4.35
N GLY A 266 11.93 -27.43 4.89
CA GLY A 266 11.67 -27.58 6.32
C GLY A 266 11.33 -26.26 7.02
N PHE A 267 10.80 -25.29 6.29
CA PHE A 267 10.37 -24.01 6.84
C PHE A 267 9.28 -24.19 7.88
N GLY A 268 8.31 -25.06 7.60
CA GLY A 268 7.18 -25.32 8.50
C GLY A 268 7.62 -25.88 9.85
N ASP A 269 8.55 -26.83 9.85
CA ASP A 269 9.05 -27.47 11.07
C ASP A 269 9.93 -26.54 11.93
N ALA A 270 10.48 -25.50 11.32
CA ALA A 270 11.37 -24.54 11.98
C ALA A 270 10.63 -23.32 12.58
N ILE A 271 9.32 -23.23 12.43
CA ILE A 271 8.50 -22.13 12.98
C ILE A 271 8.44 -22.25 14.50
N GLU A 272 8.93 -21.21 15.19
CA GLU A 272 8.83 -21.11 16.65
C GLU A 272 7.70 -20.17 17.09
N THR A 273 7.44 -19.15 16.29
CA THR A 273 6.32 -18.21 16.52
C THR A 273 5.83 -17.67 15.19
N GLU A 274 4.55 -17.40 15.11
CA GLU A 274 3.95 -16.85 13.91
C GLU A 274 2.76 -15.94 14.20
N SER A 275 2.50 -15.04 13.25
CA SER A 275 1.29 -14.22 13.23
C SER A 275 0.83 -14.07 11.79
N MET A 276 -0.40 -14.48 11.52
CA MET A 276 -1.04 -14.35 10.20
C MET A 276 -2.02 -13.18 10.18
N THR A 277 -2.02 -12.45 9.11
CA THR A 277 -2.98 -11.36 8.87
C THR A 277 -3.70 -11.64 7.54
N THR A 278 -5.01 -11.73 7.58
CA THR A 278 -5.89 -12.01 6.46
C THR A 278 -6.61 -10.73 5.98
N PRO A 279 -7.35 -10.78 4.84
CA PRO A 279 -8.20 -9.66 4.45
C PRO A 279 -9.25 -9.25 5.48
N LEU A 280 -9.76 -10.17 6.32
CA LEU A 280 -10.65 -9.82 7.43
C LEU A 280 -9.95 -9.00 8.50
N ASP A 281 -8.69 -9.34 8.81
CA ASP A 281 -7.90 -8.61 9.80
C ASP A 281 -7.53 -7.21 9.29
N TRP A 282 -7.25 -7.07 7.99
CA TRP A 282 -7.05 -5.76 7.37
C TRP A 282 -8.32 -4.90 7.47
N GLN A 283 -9.50 -5.48 7.20
CA GLN A 283 -10.78 -4.78 7.36
C GLN A 283 -11.02 -4.36 8.81
N ALA A 284 -10.75 -5.25 9.77
CA ALA A 284 -10.88 -4.94 11.20
C ALA A 284 -9.96 -3.80 11.66
N ARG A 285 -8.87 -3.54 10.92
CA ARG A 285 -7.98 -2.39 11.12
C ARG A 285 -8.41 -1.13 10.37
N GLY A 286 -9.65 -1.08 9.84
CA GLY A 286 -10.20 0.08 9.14
C GLY A 286 -9.78 0.20 7.68
N MET A 287 -9.31 -0.88 7.04
CA MET A 287 -8.99 -0.88 5.61
C MET A 287 -10.19 -1.36 4.81
N GLU A 288 -10.77 -0.49 4.01
CA GLU A 288 -11.96 -0.80 3.22
C GLU A 288 -11.75 -2.05 2.37
N ARG A 289 -12.72 -2.97 2.41
CA ARG A 289 -12.69 -4.27 1.70
C ARG A 289 -11.49 -5.15 2.05
N GLY A 290 -10.86 -4.91 3.21
CA GLY A 290 -9.68 -5.64 3.61
C GLY A 290 -8.49 -5.46 2.66
N ALA A 291 -8.39 -4.32 1.97
CA ALA A 291 -7.35 -4.02 1.00
C ALA A 291 -6.33 -3.00 1.56
N PRO A 292 -5.17 -3.46 2.07
CA PRO A 292 -4.19 -2.57 2.71
C PRO A 292 -3.52 -1.59 1.73
N PHE A 293 -3.72 -1.77 0.43
CA PHE A 293 -3.17 -0.93 -0.62
C PHE A 293 -4.18 0.10 -1.17
N ALA A 294 -5.33 0.28 -0.49
CA ALA A 294 -6.41 1.21 -0.86
C ALA A 294 -6.93 1.00 -2.30
N SER A 295 -7.44 2.06 -2.94
CA SER A 295 -7.97 1.99 -4.30
C SER A 295 -6.90 1.71 -5.35
N ALA A 296 -7.19 0.82 -6.31
CA ALA A 296 -6.30 0.45 -7.40
C ALA A 296 -6.00 1.64 -8.32
N HIS A 297 -4.79 1.71 -8.85
CA HIS A 297 -4.35 2.74 -9.77
C HIS A 297 -4.76 2.42 -11.23
N THR A 298 -6.06 2.24 -11.45
CA THR A 298 -6.59 2.19 -12.81
C THR A 298 -6.45 3.56 -13.47
N PHE A 299 -6.61 3.64 -14.80
CA PHE A 299 -6.47 4.91 -15.53
C PHE A 299 -7.28 6.05 -14.90
N PHE A 300 -8.56 5.78 -14.57
CA PHE A 300 -9.46 6.78 -13.97
C PHE A 300 -9.37 6.88 -12.44
N GLN A 301 -8.35 6.27 -11.83
CA GLN A 301 -8.06 6.35 -10.39
C GLN A 301 -6.58 6.63 -10.13
N THR A 302 -5.87 7.23 -11.11
CA THR A 302 -4.46 7.58 -10.98
C THR A 302 -4.23 9.05 -11.36
N GLY A 303 -3.17 9.64 -10.84
CA GLY A 303 -2.81 11.04 -11.09
C GLY A 303 -3.96 12.00 -10.77
N PRO A 304 -4.42 12.84 -11.72
CA PRO A 304 -5.46 13.83 -11.48
C PRO A 304 -6.86 13.23 -11.24
N PHE A 305 -7.06 11.96 -11.57
CA PHE A 305 -8.32 11.24 -11.37
C PHE A 305 -8.38 10.50 -10.03
N ARG A 306 -7.27 10.44 -9.28
CA ARG A 306 -7.28 9.90 -7.93
C ARG A 306 -7.99 10.88 -6.99
N PRO A 307 -8.70 10.39 -5.95
CA PRO A 307 -9.34 11.28 -4.99
C PRO A 307 -8.37 12.37 -4.49
N ARG A 308 -8.84 13.61 -4.53
CA ARG A 308 -8.06 14.75 -4.02
C ARG A 308 -7.94 14.67 -2.51
N ASN A 309 -6.93 15.32 -1.97
CA ASN A 309 -6.69 15.41 -0.53
C ASN A 309 -7.53 16.50 0.18
N ILE A 310 -8.65 16.90 -0.39
CA ILE A 310 -9.64 17.81 0.22
C ILE A 310 -11.01 17.14 0.24
N ALA A 311 -11.73 17.28 1.34
CA ALA A 311 -13.08 16.73 1.49
C ALA A 311 -14.11 17.67 0.82
N ALA A 312 -14.83 17.15 -0.18
CA ALA A 312 -15.87 17.92 -0.84
C ALA A 312 -16.98 18.31 0.15
N GLY A 313 -17.34 19.60 0.17
CA GLY A 313 -18.36 20.14 1.06
C GLY A 313 -17.84 20.53 2.45
N PHE A 314 -16.52 20.45 2.67
CA PHE A 314 -15.88 20.93 3.90
C PHE A 314 -14.76 21.91 3.58
N ASP A 315 -14.62 22.94 4.41
CA ASP A 315 -13.65 24.02 4.20
C ASP A 315 -12.30 23.74 4.88
N ASN A 316 -12.27 22.85 5.87
CA ASN A 316 -11.10 22.61 6.72
C ASN A 316 -10.78 21.13 6.96
N VAL A 317 -11.31 20.23 6.12
CA VAL A 317 -11.03 18.79 6.19
C VAL A 317 -10.13 18.37 5.04
N VAL A 318 -8.99 17.80 5.36
CA VAL A 318 -7.97 17.33 4.42
C VAL A 318 -7.72 15.85 4.63
N PHE A 319 -7.33 15.16 3.56
CA PHE A 319 -6.97 13.75 3.62
C PHE A 319 -5.45 13.56 3.42
N ALA A 320 -4.90 12.56 4.11
CA ALA A 320 -3.56 12.06 3.88
C ALA A 320 -3.59 10.53 3.83
N GLY A 321 -2.62 9.93 3.15
CA GLY A 321 -2.48 8.47 3.08
C GLY A 321 -2.66 7.90 1.68
N SER A 322 -2.73 6.57 1.61
CA SER A 322 -2.76 5.82 0.35
C SER A 322 -4.05 5.99 -0.47
N GLY A 323 -5.17 6.33 0.17
CA GLY A 323 -6.46 6.49 -0.48
C GLY A 323 -6.57 7.75 -1.35
N THR A 324 -5.73 8.76 -1.13
CA THR A 324 -5.73 10.04 -1.83
C THR A 324 -4.47 10.23 -2.70
N GLN A 325 -4.35 11.40 -3.36
CA GLN A 325 -3.15 11.76 -4.11
C GLN A 325 -1.90 11.81 -3.21
N PRO A 326 -0.70 11.40 -3.69
CA PRO A 326 -0.43 10.82 -5.02
C PRO A 326 -0.75 9.33 -5.11
N GLY A 327 -0.88 8.59 -4.01
CA GLY A 327 -1.26 7.18 -4.02
C GLY A 327 -0.58 6.30 -2.97
N VAL A 328 -0.50 5.00 -3.26
CA VAL A 328 0.02 3.96 -2.37
C VAL A 328 1.55 3.87 -2.42
N GLY A 329 2.14 3.41 -1.32
CA GLY A 329 3.57 3.19 -1.14
C GLY A 329 4.19 4.18 -0.15
N VAL A 330 5.21 3.74 0.58
CA VAL A 330 5.85 4.56 1.64
C VAL A 330 6.26 5.96 1.15
N PRO A 331 6.96 6.13 -0.01
CA PRO A 331 7.29 7.45 -0.50
C PRO A 331 6.04 8.30 -0.81
N MET A 332 5.01 7.67 -1.38
CA MET A 332 3.79 8.38 -1.80
C MET A 332 2.98 8.84 -0.60
N VAL A 333 2.87 8.05 0.46
CA VAL A 333 2.10 8.45 1.66
C VAL A 333 2.84 9.54 2.45
N LEU A 334 4.16 9.56 2.45
CA LEU A 334 4.95 10.65 3.03
C LEU A 334 4.72 11.98 2.26
N ILE A 335 4.75 11.90 0.92
CA ILE A 335 4.40 13.06 0.07
C ILE A 335 2.96 13.49 0.33
N SER A 336 2.02 12.55 0.46
CA SER A 336 0.62 12.85 0.77
C SER A 336 0.46 13.63 2.07
N GLY A 337 1.21 13.28 3.12
CA GLY A 337 1.24 14.01 4.39
C GLY A 337 1.72 15.46 4.21
N ARG A 338 2.81 15.67 3.46
CA ARG A 338 3.30 17.01 3.13
C ARG A 338 2.27 17.81 2.33
N LEU A 339 1.69 17.20 1.29
CA LEU A 339 0.68 17.87 0.47
C LEU A 339 -0.58 18.24 1.26
N ALA A 340 -0.98 17.43 2.24
CA ALA A 340 -2.07 17.74 3.15
C ALA A 340 -1.72 18.94 4.05
N ALA A 341 -0.51 18.99 4.60
CA ALA A 341 -0.02 20.13 5.36
C ALA A 341 -0.02 21.41 4.53
N GLU A 342 0.43 21.37 3.27
CA GLU A 342 0.42 22.51 2.35
C GLU A 342 -1.00 23.04 2.06
N ARG A 343 -2.04 22.21 2.18
CA ARG A 343 -3.44 22.67 2.08
C ARG A 343 -3.85 23.57 3.25
N ILE A 344 -3.23 23.40 4.40
CA ILE A 344 -3.58 24.10 5.64
C ILE A 344 -2.72 25.35 5.80
N VAL A 345 -1.41 25.22 5.62
CA VAL A 345 -0.45 26.30 5.93
C VAL A 345 0.17 26.96 4.69
N GLY A 346 -0.22 26.51 3.50
CA GLY A 346 0.39 26.94 2.25
C GLY A 346 1.67 26.16 1.90
N PRO A 347 2.17 26.30 0.66
CA PRO A 347 3.36 25.59 0.22
C PRO A 347 4.60 26.05 1.00
N VAL A 348 5.44 25.09 1.37
CA VAL A 348 6.75 25.37 1.95
C VAL A 348 7.60 26.06 0.88
N LYS A 349 8.10 27.26 1.19
CA LYS A 349 8.97 28.05 0.31
C LYS A 349 10.39 27.50 0.32
#